data_950da05b6a2d8cd468ab98305bf1441f
#
_entry.id   950da05b6a2d8cd468ab98305bf1441f
#
_cell.length_a   1.000
_cell.length_b   1.000
_cell.length_c   1.000
_cell.angle_alpha   90.00
_cell.angle_beta   90.00
_cell.angle_gamma   90.00
#
_symmetry.space_group_name_H-M   'P 1'
#
loop_
_entity.id
_entity.type
_entity.pdbx_description
1 polymer ?
#
loop_
_entity_poly.entity_id
_entity_poly.type
_entity_poly.pdbx_seq_one_letter_code
_entity_poly.pdbx_strand_id
1 'polypeptide(L)'
;SDFPATLFVAGFIGTPQMNFFDAVLTADAKGNVFVEFEGNKVALPKAKSDKIIDKEQYINTGKPVVFGVRPEDFHDEEAFITNSKDTVIDVKVDVVEKLGAETLLYCVFAKGNEETPTEEEGKVKSLVDSATQMIAKVDSRSKTERDQVIELGIDIMHSHLFDKESELTILEGEGTKAYVPVVELERRAQRAEEEAAKAAEKEAKAAEKAAKAAEKAAAKKKAKEEPANEESAEETKTEE
;
A
#
# COMPACT_ATOMS: atom_id res chain seq x y z
N SER A 1 -3.47 24.72 -3.30
CA SER A 1 -2.23 24.01 -2.95
C SER A 1 -2.09 22.80 -3.85
N ASP A 2 -1.05 22.74 -4.67
CA ASP A 2 -0.88 21.66 -5.65
C ASP A 2 -0.48 20.33 -4.98
N PHE A 3 0.05 20.40 -3.76
CA PHE A 3 0.53 19.23 -3.01
C PHE A 3 -0.03 19.22 -1.58
N PRO A 4 -1.19 18.59 -1.37
CA PRO A 4 -1.80 18.51 -0.04
C PRO A 4 -1.01 17.57 0.87
N ALA A 5 -0.85 17.97 2.13
CA ALA A 5 -0.15 17.16 3.13
C ALA A 5 -1.01 16.04 3.72
N THR A 6 -2.31 16.15 3.63
CA THR A 6 -3.26 15.20 4.18
C THR A 6 -4.37 14.88 3.19
N LEU A 7 -4.95 13.69 3.31
CA LEU A 7 -6.10 13.23 2.54
C LEU A 7 -7.30 14.20 2.72
N PHE A 8 -7.51 14.70 3.92
CA PHE A 8 -8.56 15.66 4.22
C PHE A 8 -8.43 16.95 3.40
N VAL A 9 -7.24 17.57 3.39
CA VAL A 9 -6.98 18.78 2.59
C VAL A 9 -7.11 18.51 1.10
N ALA A 10 -6.64 17.33 0.63
CA ALA A 10 -6.75 16.93 -0.77
C ALA A 10 -8.21 16.85 -1.23
N GLY A 11 -9.10 16.32 -0.39
CA GLY A 11 -10.53 16.19 -0.71
C GLY A 11 -11.29 17.51 -0.80
N PHE A 12 -10.82 18.58 -0.14
CA PHE A 12 -11.50 19.86 -0.13
C PHE A 12 -11.04 20.85 -1.21
N ILE A 13 -9.91 20.57 -1.88
CA ILE A 13 -9.35 21.47 -2.88
C ILE A 13 -9.72 21.01 -4.28
N GLY A 14 -10.47 21.83 -4.98
CA GLY A 14 -10.87 21.62 -6.38
C GLY A 14 -12.35 21.31 -6.56
N THR A 15 -12.86 21.62 -7.77
CA THR A 15 -14.19 21.25 -8.21
C THR A 15 -14.07 20.80 -9.66
N PRO A 16 -14.35 19.50 -9.95
CA PRO A 16 -14.71 18.44 -9.01
C PRO A 16 -13.58 18.05 -8.04
N GLN A 17 -13.94 17.33 -6.98
CA GLN A 17 -12.98 16.85 -5.99
C GLN A 17 -12.01 15.80 -6.56
N MET A 18 -10.84 15.63 -5.91
CA MET A 18 -9.88 14.57 -6.24
C MET A 18 -10.52 13.19 -6.09
N ASN A 19 -10.21 12.30 -7.02
CA ASN A 19 -10.54 10.88 -6.88
C ASN A 19 -9.60 10.22 -5.91
N PHE A 20 -10.11 9.38 -5.02
CA PHE A 20 -9.35 8.58 -4.08
C PHE A 20 -9.64 7.10 -4.27
N PHE A 21 -8.58 6.31 -4.39
CA PHE A 21 -8.67 4.87 -4.59
C PHE A 21 -7.87 4.14 -3.53
N ASP A 22 -8.43 3.07 -2.99
CA ASP A 22 -7.68 2.12 -2.19
C ASP A 22 -6.66 1.42 -3.07
N ALA A 23 -5.41 1.40 -2.64
CA ALA A 23 -4.32 0.86 -3.43
C ALA A 23 -3.28 0.16 -2.57
N VAL A 24 -2.41 -0.59 -3.24
CA VAL A 24 -1.16 -1.12 -2.68
C VAL A 24 0.00 -0.80 -3.60
N LEU A 25 1.21 -0.74 -3.04
CA LEU A 25 2.43 -0.54 -3.80
C LEU A 25 3.16 -1.86 -3.98
N THR A 26 3.56 -2.14 -5.22
CA THR A 26 4.36 -3.30 -5.57
C THR A 26 5.62 -2.90 -6.31
N ALA A 27 6.63 -3.75 -6.33
CA ALA A 27 7.81 -3.58 -7.15
C ALA A 27 8.16 -4.90 -7.83
N ASP A 28 8.67 -4.80 -9.07
CA ASP A 28 9.23 -5.93 -9.78
C ASP A 28 10.68 -6.24 -9.34
N ALA A 29 11.26 -7.31 -9.89
CA ALA A 29 12.64 -7.73 -9.59
C ALA A 29 13.70 -6.69 -10.03
N LYS A 30 13.34 -5.74 -10.90
CA LYS A 30 14.22 -4.66 -11.37
C LYS A 30 14.11 -3.41 -10.50
N GLY A 31 13.19 -3.41 -9.52
CA GLY A 31 12.94 -2.28 -8.64
C GLY A 31 11.99 -1.22 -9.22
N ASN A 32 11.30 -1.51 -10.33
CA ASN A 32 10.24 -0.64 -10.82
C ASN A 32 9.03 -0.73 -9.88
N VAL A 33 8.53 0.42 -9.47
CA VAL A 33 7.40 0.53 -8.51
C VAL A 33 6.10 0.74 -9.27
N PHE A 34 5.05 0.11 -8.78
CA PHE A 34 3.71 0.17 -9.35
C PHE A 34 2.68 0.50 -8.26
N VAL A 35 1.61 1.17 -8.68
CA VAL A 35 0.40 1.36 -7.89
C VAL A 35 -0.66 0.39 -8.43
N GLU A 36 -1.17 -0.47 -7.56
CA GLU A 36 -2.25 -1.42 -7.91
C GLU A 36 -3.54 -0.97 -7.23
N PHE A 37 -4.57 -0.70 -8.02
CA PHE A 37 -5.87 -0.23 -7.56
C PHE A 37 -6.97 -0.64 -8.53
N GLU A 38 -8.16 -1.01 -8.04
CA GLU A 38 -9.34 -1.32 -8.85
C GLU A 38 -9.03 -2.27 -10.03
N GLY A 39 -8.20 -3.28 -9.81
CA GLY A 39 -7.79 -4.24 -10.83
C GLY A 39 -6.81 -3.70 -11.88
N ASN A 40 -6.34 -2.47 -11.73
CA ASN A 40 -5.34 -1.85 -12.60
C ASN A 40 -3.97 -1.84 -11.92
N LYS A 41 -2.92 -1.81 -12.75
CA LYS A 41 -1.52 -1.68 -12.32
C LYS A 41 -0.86 -0.61 -13.16
N VAL A 42 -0.47 0.49 -12.54
CA VAL A 42 0.17 1.62 -13.23
C VAL A 42 1.59 1.82 -12.71
N ALA A 43 2.51 2.16 -13.61
CA ALA A 43 3.91 2.38 -13.26
C ALA A 43 4.08 3.71 -12.53
N LEU A 44 4.85 3.70 -11.44
CA LEU A 44 5.26 4.89 -10.72
C LEU A 44 6.69 5.26 -11.16
N PRO A 45 6.89 6.38 -11.87
CA PRO A 45 8.21 6.76 -12.35
C PRO A 45 9.23 6.86 -11.20
N LYS A 46 10.49 6.53 -11.48
CA LYS A 46 11.57 6.56 -10.48
C LYS A 46 11.66 7.91 -9.77
N ALA A 47 11.51 9.02 -10.50
CA ALA A 47 11.51 10.36 -9.94
C ALA A 47 10.44 10.58 -8.86
N LYS A 48 9.34 9.84 -8.91
CA LYS A 48 8.26 9.88 -7.91
C LYS A 48 8.44 8.79 -6.86
N SER A 49 8.74 7.56 -7.27
CA SER A 49 8.93 6.46 -6.33
C SER A 49 10.11 6.68 -5.38
N ASP A 50 11.14 7.43 -5.79
CA ASP A 50 12.26 7.78 -4.92
C ASP A 50 11.88 8.72 -3.77
N LYS A 51 10.75 9.42 -3.90
CA LYS A 51 10.20 10.28 -2.85
C LYS A 51 9.36 9.54 -1.80
N ILE A 52 9.11 8.24 -1.98
CA ILE A 52 8.31 7.48 -1.00
C ILE A 52 9.12 7.37 0.30
N ILE A 53 8.53 7.87 1.37
CA ILE A 53 9.06 7.79 2.73
C ILE A 53 8.85 6.36 3.24
N ASP A 54 9.87 5.77 3.88
CA ASP A 54 9.81 4.42 4.46
C ASP A 54 9.29 3.36 3.46
N LYS A 55 9.90 3.29 2.28
CA LYS A 55 9.51 2.39 1.18
C LYS A 55 9.25 0.96 1.61
N GLU A 56 10.05 0.43 2.51
CA GLU A 56 9.97 -0.93 3.05
C GLU A 56 8.68 -1.20 3.82
N GLN A 57 7.98 -0.17 4.29
CA GLN A 57 6.68 -0.33 4.93
C GLN A 57 5.55 -0.55 3.92
N TYR A 58 5.72 -0.06 2.68
CA TYR A 58 4.63 -0.02 1.70
C TYR A 58 4.85 -0.98 0.54
N ILE A 59 6.08 -1.12 0.04
CA ILE A 59 6.36 -1.86 -1.20
C ILE A 59 6.37 -3.37 -0.94
N ASN A 60 5.54 -4.12 -1.67
CA ASN A 60 5.37 -5.59 -1.57
C ASN A 60 4.94 -6.09 -0.18
N THR A 61 4.36 -5.23 0.65
CA THR A 61 3.90 -5.58 2.00
C THR A 61 2.40 -5.80 2.10
N GLY A 62 1.64 -5.34 1.11
CA GLY A 62 0.19 -5.30 1.15
C GLY A 62 -0.38 -4.21 2.06
N LYS A 63 0.47 -3.34 2.64
CA LYS A 63 -0.01 -2.21 3.45
C LYS A 63 -0.85 -1.27 2.57
N PRO A 64 -2.10 -0.97 2.96
CA PRO A 64 -2.99 -0.15 2.18
C PRO A 64 -2.53 1.31 2.15
N VAL A 65 -2.57 1.90 0.97
CA VAL A 65 -2.39 3.33 0.71
C VAL A 65 -3.61 3.88 0.02
N VAL A 66 -3.76 5.21 0.02
CA VAL A 66 -4.77 5.89 -0.79
C VAL A 66 -4.06 6.57 -1.96
N PHE A 67 -4.49 6.22 -3.16
CA PHE A 67 -4.01 6.80 -4.40
C PHE A 67 -4.96 7.93 -4.82
N GLY A 68 -4.46 9.16 -4.88
CA GLY A 68 -5.23 10.35 -5.23
C GLY A 68 -4.87 10.85 -6.62
N VAL A 69 -5.89 11.03 -7.48
CA VAL A 69 -5.75 11.60 -8.82
C VAL A 69 -6.81 12.65 -9.05
N ARG A 70 -6.41 13.84 -9.47
CA ARG A 70 -7.35 14.90 -9.79
C ARG A 70 -8.09 14.61 -11.10
N PRO A 71 -9.32 15.08 -11.25
CA PRO A 71 -10.06 14.89 -12.49
C PRO A 71 -9.33 15.41 -13.74
N GLU A 72 -8.60 16.51 -13.64
CA GLU A 72 -7.80 17.11 -14.71
C GLU A 72 -6.52 16.36 -15.07
N ASP A 73 -6.08 15.41 -14.23
CA ASP A 73 -4.90 14.59 -14.48
C ASP A 73 -5.23 13.27 -15.21
N PHE A 74 -6.48 13.10 -15.63
CA PHE A 74 -6.89 12.05 -16.56
C PHE A 74 -7.00 12.59 -17.97
N HIS A 75 -6.47 11.86 -18.93
CA HIS A 75 -6.38 12.25 -20.33
C HIS A 75 -6.97 11.20 -21.25
N ASP A 76 -7.90 11.60 -22.13
CA ASP A 76 -8.49 10.77 -23.19
C ASP A 76 -7.89 11.04 -24.57
N GLU A 77 -6.90 11.94 -24.66
CA GLU A 77 -6.22 12.25 -25.90
C GLU A 77 -5.30 11.11 -26.34
N GLU A 78 -5.47 10.66 -27.58
CA GLU A 78 -4.68 9.57 -28.17
C GLU A 78 -3.17 9.81 -28.08
N ALA A 79 -2.73 11.06 -28.23
CA ALA A 79 -1.32 11.42 -28.13
C ALA A 79 -0.76 11.19 -26.73
N PHE A 80 -1.55 11.48 -25.68
CA PHE A 80 -1.15 11.22 -24.30
C PHE A 80 -1.11 9.71 -24.02
N ILE A 81 -2.16 9.00 -24.37
CA ILE A 81 -2.31 7.55 -24.16
C ILE A 81 -1.16 6.78 -24.83
N THR A 82 -0.83 7.14 -26.10
CA THR A 82 0.24 6.49 -26.85
C THR A 82 1.62 6.66 -26.19
N ASN A 83 1.87 7.81 -25.57
CA ASN A 83 3.14 8.14 -24.91
C ASN A 83 3.21 7.66 -23.44
N SER A 84 2.11 7.24 -22.86
CA SER A 84 1.99 6.93 -21.43
C SER A 84 1.40 5.54 -21.15
N LYS A 85 1.74 4.54 -21.98
CA LYS A 85 1.13 3.20 -21.95
C LYS A 85 1.18 2.50 -20.59
N ASP A 86 2.20 2.80 -19.77
CA ASP A 86 2.38 2.20 -18.46
C ASP A 86 1.49 2.83 -17.37
N THR A 87 0.75 3.88 -17.71
CA THR A 87 -0.16 4.61 -16.81
C THR A 87 -1.57 4.75 -17.38
N VAL A 88 -1.95 3.85 -18.26
CA VAL A 88 -3.28 3.81 -18.88
C VAL A 88 -4.18 2.82 -18.14
N ILE A 89 -5.43 3.22 -17.96
CA ILE A 89 -6.49 2.40 -17.38
C ILE A 89 -7.68 2.30 -18.31
N ASP A 90 -8.44 1.21 -18.21
CA ASP A 90 -9.69 1.01 -18.95
C ASP A 90 -10.88 1.36 -18.06
N VAL A 91 -11.76 2.23 -18.53
CA VAL A 91 -12.96 2.63 -17.82
C VAL A 91 -14.19 2.59 -18.72
N LYS A 92 -15.35 2.33 -18.13
CA LYS A 92 -16.64 2.50 -18.81
C LYS A 92 -17.21 3.85 -18.42
N VAL A 93 -17.61 4.63 -19.42
CA VAL A 93 -18.24 5.94 -19.24
C VAL A 93 -19.73 5.76 -18.95
N ASP A 94 -20.15 6.21 -17.78
CA ASP A 94 -21.55 6.14 -17.35
C ASP A 94 -22.32 7.42 -17.66
N VAL A 95 -21.71 8.59 -17.42
CA VAL A 95 -22.32 9.90 -17.71
C VAL A 95 -21.28 10.81 -18.36
N VAL A 96 -21.74 11.62 -19.33
CA VAL A 96 -20.96 12.70 -19.95
C VAL A 96 -21.67 14.02 -19.69
N GLU A 97 -20.98 14.95 -19.05
CA GLU A 97 -21.49 16.27 -18.73
C GLU A 97 -20.64 17.35 -19.43
N LYS A 98 -21.22 18.04 -20.42
CA LYS A 98 -20.53 19.10 -21.17
C LYS A 98 -20.75 20.46 -20.53
N LEU A 99 -19.69 21.06 -20.01
CA LEU A 99 -19.71 22.34 -19.28
C LEU A 99 -19.20 23.52 -20.10
N GLY A 100 -19.23 23.41 -21.42
CA GLY A 100 -18.75 24.45 -22.32
C GLY A 100 -17.27 24.38 -22.62
N ALA A 101 -16.40 24.82 -21.73
CA ALA A 101 -14.95 24.80 -21.91
C ALA A 101 -14.32 23.43 -21.60
N GLU A 102 -15.00 22.60 -20.83
CA GLU A 102 -14.53 21.29 -20.36
C GLU A 102 -15.67 20.28 -20.37
N THR A 103 -15.33 19.00 -20.36
CA THR A 103 -16.27 17.88 -20.27
C THR A 103 -15.93 17.02 -19.07
N LEU A 104 -16.92 16.71 -18.23
CA LEU A 104 -16.76 15.76 -17.14
C LEU A 104 -17.26 14.38 -17.59
N LEU A 105 -16.43 13.39 -17.37
CA LEU A 105 -16.73 11.98 -17.58
C LEU A 105 -16.88 11.30 -16.23
N TYR A 106 -18.06 10.78 -15.95
CA TYR A 106 -18.31 9.94 -14.77
C TYR A 106 -18.11 8.50 -15.22
N CYS A 107 -17.14 7.83 -14.68
CA CYS A 107 -16.69 6.52 -15.15
C CYS A 107 -16.71 5.49 -14.03
N VAL A 108 -16.78 4.21 -14.44
CA VAL A 108 -16.56 3.05 -13.56
C VAL A 108 -15.44 2.19 -14.15
N PHE A 109 -14.70 1.48 -13.31
CA PHE A 109 -13.61 0.64 -13.79
C PHE A 109 -14.12 -0.58 -14.56
N ALA A 110 -13.51 -0.84 -15.72
CA ALA A 110 -13.85 -1.98 -16.56
C ALA A 110 -13.27 -3.30 -15.99
N LYS A 111 -12.13 -3.23 -15.31
CA LYS A 111 -11.47 -4.35 -14.67
C LYS A 111 -11.87 -4.39 -13.20
N GLY A 112 -12.50 -5.46 -12.75
CA GLY A 112 -12.95 -5.63 -11.37
C GLY A 112 -14.42 -6.04 -11.22
N ASN A 113 -15.21 -5.95 -12.29
CA ASN A 113 -16.60 -6.37 -12.31
C ASN A 113 -16.79 -7.80 -12.87
N GLU A 114 -15.76 -8.64 -12.91
CA GLU A 114 -15.91 -10.08 -13.14
C GLU A 114 -16.27 -10.79 -11.83
N GLU A 115 -17.37 -10.40 -11.21
CA GLU A 115 -18.06 -11.29 -10.31
C GLU A 115 -18.86 -12.29 -11.17
N THR A 116 -18.39 -13.54 -11.17
CA THR A 116 -19.17 -14.68 -11.63
C THR A 116 -20.58 -14.59 -11.02
N PRO A 117 -21.65 -14.73 -11.83
CA PRO A 117 -22.99 -14.77 -11.28
C PRO A 117 -23.16 -16.05 -10.45
N THR A 118 -23.07 -15.94 -9.14
CA THR A 118 -23.63 -16.92 -8.24
C THR A 118 -25.13 -16.68 -8.28
N GLU A 119 -25.83 -17.63 -8.88
CA GLU A 119 -27.29 -17.75 -8.83
C GLU A 119 -27.72 -17.95 -7.39
N GLU A 120 -28.01 -16.87 -6.67
CA GLU A 120 -28.88 -16.90 -5.51
C GLU A 120 -29.93 -15.80 -5.63
N GLU A 121 -31.17 -16.28 -5.56
CA GLU A 121 -32.44 -15.71 -5.89
C GLU A 121 -32.70 -14.27 -5.36
N GLY A 122 -33.16 -13.40 -6.27
CA GLY A 122 -34.27 -12.52 -5.95
C GLY A 122 -33.98 -11.11 -5.47
N LYS A 123 -32.77 -10.55 -5.60
CA LYS A 123 -32.55 -9.10 -5.53
C LYS A 123 -31.57 -8.68 -6.62
N VAL A 124 -32.13 -8.09 -7.66
CA VAL A 124 -31.35 -7.28 -8.60
C VAL A 124 -30.80 -6.09 -7.82
N LYS A 125 -29.72 -6.27 -7.08
CA LYS A 125 -28.86 -5.18 -6.69
C LYS A 125 -28.27 -4.65 -7.99
N SER A 126 -28.61 -3.43 -8.31
CA SER A 126 -28.03 -2.71 -9.42
C SER A 126 -26.50 -2.85 -9.32
N LEU A 127 -25.85 -3.44 -10.32
CA LEU A 127 -24.40 -3.55 -10.44
C LEU A 127 -23.70 -2.18 -10.38
N VAL A 128 -24.46 -1.09 -10.46
CA VAL A 128 -24.02 0.30 -10.36
C VAL A 128 -23.74 0.75 -8.92
N ASP A 129 -24.33 0.08 -7.91
CA ASP A 129 -24.23 0.51 -6.51
C ASP A 129 -22.97 0.02 -5.78
N SER A 130 -22.18 -0.89 -6.38
CA SER A 130 -20.95 -1.42 -5.79
C SER A 130 -19.68 -1.07 -6.56
N ALA A 131 -19.77 -0.51 -7.75
CA ALA A 131 -18.62 -0.11 -8.54
C ALA A 131 -18.06 1.23 -8.07
N THR A 132 -16.73 1.29 -7.88
CA THR A 132 -16.05 2.55 -7.58
C THR A 132 -16.19 3.51 -8.74
N GLN A 133 -16.84 4.67 -8.49
CA GLN A 133 -16.99 5.73 -9.49
C GLN A 133 -15.78 6.67 -9.44
N MET A 134 -15.40 7.19 -10.60
CA MET A 134 -14.39 8.21 -10.76
C MET A 134 -14.85 9.31 -11.69
N ILE A 135 -14.28 10.49 -11.57
CA ILE A 135 -14.55 11.64 -12.44
C ILE A 135 -13.25 11.99 -13.17
N ALA A 136 -13.33 12.05 -14.50
CA ALA A 136 -12.27 12.62 -15.34
C ALA A 136 -12.77 13.95 -15.93
N LYS A 137 -11.87 14.94 -16.02
CA LYS A 137 -12.13 16.22 -16.65
C LYS A 137 -11.28 16.32 -17.91
N VAL A 138 -11.93 16.29 -19.06
CA VAL A 138 -11.30 16.26 -20.38
C VAL A 138 -11.63 17.50 -21.19
N ASP A 139 -10.94 17.69 -22.30
CA ASP A 139 -11.18 18.81 -23.22
C ASP A 139 -12.62 18.80 -23.75
N SER A 140 -13.18 19.98 -23.96
CA SER A 140 -14.55 20.15 -24.50
C SER A 140 -14.74 19.52 -25.89
N ARG A 141 -13.64 19.28 -26.62
CA ARG A 141 -13.64 18.64 -27.94
C ARG A 141 -13.55 17.12 -27.87
N SER A 142 -13.51 16.56 -26.68
CA SER A 142 -13.56 15.11 -26.50
C SER A 142 -14.76 14.51 -27.21
N LYS A 143 -14.51 13.40 -27.93
CA LYS A 143 -15.53 12.65 -28.65
C LYS A 143 -16.10 11.49 -27.84
N THR A 144 -15.69 11.40 -26.58
CA THR A 144 -16.15 10.35 -25.69
C THR A 144 -17.64 10.46 -25.44
N GLU A 145 -18.33 9.35 -25.57
CA GLU A 145 -19.78 9.24 -25.40
C GLU A 145 -20.11 8.27 -24.25
N ARG A 146 -21.35 8.37 -23.78
CA ARG A 146 -21.90 7.47 -22.76
C ARG A 146 -21.85 6.01 -23.23
N ASP A 147 -21.71 5.11 -22.28
CA ASP A 147 -21.65 3.63 -22.46
C ASP A 147 -20.42 3.11 -23.23
N GLN A 148 -19.50 3.98 -23.62
CA GLN A 148 -18.24 3.56 -24.19
C GLN A 148 -17.27 3.03 -23.13
N VAL A 149 -16.47 2.03 -23.51
CA VAL A 149 -15.25 1.66 -22.79
C VAL A 149 -14.09 2.38 -23.46
N ILE A 150 -13.38 3.18 -22.68
CA ILE A 150 -12.28 4.00 -23.16
C ILE A 150 -11.02 3.77 -22.34
N GLU A 151 -9.89 4.08 -22.95
CA GLU A 151 -8.62 4.22 -22.25
C GLU A 151 -8.48 5.64 -21.70
N LEU A 152 -8.04 5.76 -20.44
CA LEU A 152 -7.63 7.02 -19.84
C LEU A 152 -6.17 6.92 -19.40
N GLY A 153 -5.34 7.85 -19.87
CA GLY A 153 -3.99 8.03 -19.35
C GLY A 153 -4.01 8.83 -18.06
N ILE A 154 -3.15 8.47 -17.11
CA ILE A 154 -2.99 9.19 -15.86
C ILE A 154 -1.70 10.00 -15.92
N ASP A 155 -1.76 11.31 -15.67
CA ASP A 155 -0.57 12.10 -15.38
C ASP A 155 -0.06 11.72 -13.97
N ILE A 156 0.70 10.63 -13.95
CA ILE A 156 1.15 10.00 -12.72
C ILE A 156 2.07 10.90 -11.89
N MET A 157 2.73 11.87 -12.51
CA MET A 157 3.60 12.81 -11.78
C MET A 157 2.79 13.76 -10.90
N HIS A 158 1.55 14.05 -11.27
CA HIS A 158 0.63 14.88 -10.48
C HIS A 158 -0.24 14.08 -9.51
N SER A 159 -0.15 12.75 -9.52
CA SER A 159 -0.88 11.91 -8.57
C SER A 159 -0.33 12.05 -7.13
N HIS A 160 -1.11 11.58 -6.17
CA HIS A 160 -0.79 11.66 -4.74
C HIS A 160 -0.87 10.28 -4.08
N LEU A 161 -0.07 10.07 -3.05
CA LEU A 161 -0.08 8.85 -2.25
C LEU A 161 -0.16 9.21 -0.77
N PHE A 162 -1.12 8.61 -0.07
CA PHE A 162 -1.32 8.81 1.36
C PHE A 162 -1.30 7.46 2.06
N ASP A 163 -0.77 7.44 3.28
CA ASP A 163 -0.98 6.30 4.17
C ASP A 163 -2.45 6.24 4.58
N LYS A 164 -3.10 5.08 4.42
CA LYS A 164 -4.53 4.95 4.67
C LYS A 164 -4.90 5.12 6.13
N GLU A 165 -4.03 4.77 7.05
CA GLU A 165 -4.29 4.83 8.49
C GLU A 165 -4.06 6.24 9.04
N SER A 166 -2.93 6.87 8.71
CA SER A 166 -2.59 8.21 9.20
C SER A 166 -3.18 9.33 8.35
N GLU A 167 -3.61 9.03 7.12
CA GLU A 167 -4.09 9.98 6.11
C GLU A 167 -3.06 11.04 5.70
N LEU A 168 -1.78 10.82 6.00
CA LEU A 168 -0.69 11.72 5.65
C LEU A 168 -0.05 11.30 4.33
N THR A 169 0.47 12.29 3.59
CA THR A 169 1.26 11.98 2.38
C THR A 169 2.47 11.13 2.73
N ILE A 170 2.74 10.14 1.89
CA ILE A 170 3.96 9.31 1.98
C ILE A 170 5.04 9.76 0.98
N LEU A 171 4.84 10.89 0.28
CA LEU A 171 5.77 11.43 -0.69
C LEU A 171 6.52 12.63 -0.10
N GLU A 172 7.85 12.54 -0.06
CA GLU A 172 8.71 13.61 0.43
C GLU A 172 8.59 14.87 -0.47
N GLY A 173 8.47 16.04 0.16
CA GLY A 173 8.32 17.32 -0.52
C GLY A 173 6.93 17.57 -1.09
N GLU A 174 6.02 16.62 -0.99
CA GLU A 174 4.60 16.83 -1.26
C GLU A 174 3.89 17.17 0.05
N GLY A 175 3.22 18.28 0.05
CA GLY A 175 2.73 18.91 1.26
C GLY A 175 3.59 20.09 1.63
N THR A 176 2.95 21.22 1.86
CA THR A 176 3.63 22.36 2.43
C THR A 176 4.32 21.90 3.72
N LYS A 177 5.48 22.43 4.03
CA LYS A 177 6.13 22.36 5.37
C LYS A 177 5.20 22.87 6.49
N ALA A 178 3.95 23.12 6.17
CA ALA A 178 2.93 23.72 6.99
C ALA A 178 2.08 22.62 7.59
N TYR A 179 2.28 22.46 8.89
CA TYR A 179 1.29 21.94 9.80
C TYR A 179 1.04 20.44 9.72
N VAL A 180 2.06 19.67 10.02
CA VAL A 180 1.79 18.46 10.80
C VAL A 180 1.42 19.00 12.18
N PRO A 181 0.18 18.79 12.68
CA PRO A 181 -0.15 19.20 14.03
C PRO A 181 0.92 18.64 14.97
N VAL A 182 1.41 19.43 15.90
CA VAL A 182 2.40 18.98 16.91
C VAL A 182 1.93 17.68 17.55
N VAL A 183 0.63 17.54 17.76
CA VAL A 183 -0.06 16.34 18.25
C VAL A 183 0.20 15.10 17.37
N GLU A 184 0.29 15.25 16.05
CA GLU A 184 0.52 14.09 15.16
C GLU A 184 2.01 13.72 15.10
N LEU A 185 2.92 14.69 15.21
CA LEU A 185 4.34 14.42 15.39
C LEU A 185 4.62 13.70 16.71
N GLU A 186 3.98 14.13 17.79
CA GLU A 186 4.05 13.49 19.10
C GLU A 186 3.49 12.08 19.08
N ARG A 187 2.36 11.87 18.40
CA ARG A 187 1.72 10.56 18.24
C ARG A 187 2.54 9.59 17.39
N ARG A 188 3.21 10.10 16.33
CA ARG A 188 4.15 9.29 15.54
C ARG A 188 5.39 8.92 16.34
N ALA A 189 5.94 9.87 17.09
CA ALA A 189 7.08 9.62 17.97
C ALA A 189 6.71 8.58 19.05
N GLN A 190 5.54 8.70 19.68
CA GLN A 190 5.07 7.74 20.68
C GLN A 190 4.85 6.33 20.09
N ARG A 191 4.26 6.23 18.87
CA ARG A 191 4.11 4.93 18.21
C ARG A 191 5.46 4.29 17.84
N ALA A 192 6.39 5.08 17.33
CA ALA A 192 7.73 4.59 17.00
C ALA A 192 8.47 4.13 18.25
N GLU A 193 8.33 4.84 19.36
CA GLU A 193 8.92 4.48 20.66
C GLU A 193 8.26 3.20 21.24
N GLU A 194 6.95 3.05 21.09
CA GLU A 194 6.21 1.86 21.54
C GLU A 194 6.54 0.63 20.68
N GLU A 195 6.71 0.79 19.37
CA GLU A 195 7.16 -0.30 18.48
C GLU A 195 8.60 -0.70 18.77
N ALA A 196 9.48 0.27 18.99
CA ALA A 196 10.86 0.00 19.38
C ALA A 196 10.94 -0.72 20.73
N ALA A 197 10.13 -0.31 21.70
CA ALA A 197 10.05 -0.96 23.00
C ALA A 197 9.54 -2.41 22.89
N LYS A 198 8.50 -2.65 22.07
CA LYS A 198 7.98 -4.00 21.80
C LYS A 198 9.01 -4.90 21.08
N ALA A 199 9.77 -4.32 20.15
CA ALA A 199 10.84 -5.02 19.47
C ALA A 199 11.97 -5.41 20.44
N ALA A 200 12.40 -4.48 21.27
CA ALA A 200 13.43 -4.72 22.30
C ALA A 200 12.99 -5.78 23.35
N GLU A 201 11.74 -5.74 23.78
CA GLU A 201 11.19 -6.74 24.70
C GLU A 201 11.14 -8.14 24.07
N LYS A 202 10.77 -8.23 22.77
CA LYS A 202 10.76 -9.49 22.05
C LYS A 202 12.16 -10.07 21.88
N GLU A 203 13.13 -9.21 21.60
CA GLU A 203 14.54 -9.61 21.49
C GLU A 203 15.12 -10.06 22.84
N ALA A 204 14.83 -9.33 23.91
CA ALA A 204 15.22 -9.71 25.28
C ALA A 204 14.64 -11.06 25.69
N LYS A 205 13.35 -11.32 25.42
CA LYS A 205 12.70 -12.62 25.70
C LYS A 205 13.31 -13.76 24.87
N ALA A 206 13.69 -13.47 23.61
CA ALA A 206 14.37 -14.45 22.76
C ALA A 206 15.78 -14.77 23.29
N ALA A 207 16.52 -13.76 23.71
CA ALA A 207 17.85 -13.92 24.30
C ALA A 207 17.80 -14.71 25.62
N GLU A 208 16.84 -14.41 26.51
CA GLU A 208 16.65 -15.15 27.76
C GLU A 208 16.30 -16.63 27.52
N LYS A 209 15.43 -16.90 26.53
CA LYS A 209 15.08 -18.27 26.12
C LYS A 209 16.28 -19.03 25.55
N ALA A 210 17.11 -18.36 24.77
CA ALA A 210 18.34 -18.93 24.24
C ALA A 210 19.38 -19.21 25.36
N ALA A 211 19.55 -18.29 26.31
CA ALA A 211 20.42 -18.48 27.47
C ALA A 211 19.98 -19.68 28.34
N LYS A 212 18.70 -19.79 28.66
CA LYS A 212 18.14 -20.93 29.40
C LYS A 212 18.31 -22.26 28.66
N ALA A 213 18.21 -22.26 27.34
CA ALA A 213 18.45 -23.44 26.51
C ALA A 213 19.92 -23.85 26.51
N ALA A 214 20.84 -22.88 26.45
CA ALA A 214 22.27 -23.11 26.51
C ALA A 214 22.69 -23.65 27.87
N GLU A 215 22.14 -23.13 28.97
CA GLU A 215 22.42 -23.59 30.35
C GLU A 215 21.93 -25.05 30.57
N LYS A 216 20.73 -25.38 30.07
CA LYS A 216 20.20 -26.76 30.07
C LYS A 216 21.09 -27.72 29.26
N ALA A 217 21.61 -27.25 28.11
CA ALA A 217 22.52 -28.06 27.29
C ALA A 217 23.87 -28.30 28.00
N ALA A 218 24.41 -27.28 28.66
CA ALA A 218 25.65 -27.39 29.45
C ALA A 218 25.49 -28.30 30.66
N ALA A 219 24.35 -28.22 31.37
CA ALA A 219 24.05 -29.11 32.50
C ALA A 219 23.93 -30.58 32.06
N LYS A 220 23.31 -30.84 30.89
CA LYS A 220 23.24 -32.19 30.32
C LYS A 220 24.62 -32.75 29.91
N LYS A 221 25.54 -31.90 29.45
CA LYS A 221 26.90 -32.32 29.15
C LYS A 221 27.70 -32.68 30.40
N LYS A 222 27.58 -31.88 31.45
CA LYS A 222 28.25 -32.18 32.76
C LYS A 222 27.75 -33.46 33.40
N ALA A 223 26.44 -33.77 33.33
CA ALA A 223 25.86 -34.99 33.87
C ALA A 223 26.23 -36.26 33.03
N LYS A 224 26.83 -36.12 31.85
CA LYS A 224 27.34 -37.23 31.03
C LYS A 224 28.83 -37.46 31.16
N GLU A 225 29.55 -36.60 31.84
CA GLU A 225 31.02 -36.65 32.02
C GLU A 225 31.46 -37.04 33.45
N GLU A 226 30.54 -37.44 34.37
CA GLU A 226 30.95 -38.08 35.60
C GLU A 226 31.29 -39.55 35.33
N PRO A 227 32.55 -39.98 35.49
CA PRO A 227 32.94 -41.38 35.30
C PRO A 227 32.47 -42.21 36.47
N ALA A 228 31.79 -43.33 36.17
CA ALA A 228 31.66 -44.45 37.06
C ALA A 228 33.07 -44.97 37.43
N ASN A 229 33.56 -44.58 38.59
CA ASN A 229 34.79 -45.14 39.13
C ASN A 229 34.66 -45.32 40.65
N GLU A 230 33.94 -46.38 41.06
CA GLU A 230 34.06 -47.01 42.36
C GLU A 230 33.35 -48.35 42.27
N GLU A 231 34.11 -49.41 41.85
CA GLU A 231 33.86 -50.78 42.24
C GLU A 231 34.98 -51.64 41.64
N SER A 232 36.10 -51.78 42.37
CA SER A 232 36.93 -53.01 42.40
C SER A 232 38.14 -52.87 43.33
N ALA A 233 37.90 -53.04 44.62
CA ALA A 233 39.00 -53.31 45.58
C ALA A 233 38.38 -54.02 46.79
N GLU A 234 38.06 -55.28 46.67
CA GLU A 234 38.07 -56.22 47.82
C GLU A 234 37.84 -57.62 47.24
N GLU A 235 38.85 -58.37 47.27
CA GLU A 235 38.95 -59.84 47.50
C GLU A 235 40.21 -60.39 46.87
N THR A 236 41.24 -60.49 47.72
CA THR A 236 42.13 -61.68 47.75
C THR A 236 43.02 -61.57 48.96
N LYS A 237 42.58 -62.14 50.03
CA LYS A 237 43.44 -62.73 51.09
C LYS A 237 42.79 -64.02 51.51
N THR A 238 43.40 -65.08 51.26
CA THR A 238 43.73 -66.23 52.09
C THR A 238 44.14 -67.42 51.25
N GLU A 239 45.21 -67.98 51.75
CA GLU A 239 45.77 -69.34 51.82
C GLU A 239 46.86 -69.57 50.73
N GLU A 240 47.99 -69.88 51.04
CA GLU A 240 48.94 -70.48 52.05
C GLU A 240 50.30 -69.96 51.81
#